data_cfaa0f9088fa39bfb687b917172bbb03
#
_entry.id   cfaa0f9088fa39bfb687b917172bbb03
#
_cell.length_a   1.000
_cell.length_b   1.000
_cell.length_c   1.000
_cell.angle_alpha   90.00
_cell.angle_beta   90.00
_cell.angle_gamma   90.00
#
_symmetry.space_group_name_H-M   'P 1'
#
loop_
_entity.id
_entity.type
_entity.pdbx_description
1 polymer ?
#
loop_
_entity_poly.entity_id
_entity_poly.type
_entity_poly.pdbx_seq_one_letter_code
_entity_poly.pdbx_strand_id
1 'polypeptide(L)'
;MEKKVQRKFALLRQLAISLTNSKRGGHIKLTRLKEIYKNEIMPAMQKKFGYKNVMQIPKIDKIVINMGVGEAKDNAKALETAVKDMEIIAGQKAVTTKARKSVANFKIREGVAIGCKVTLRGEKMYEFADRLINLALPRVRDFRGVNPNAFDGRGNYALGIKEQLIFPEIEYDKVDKVRGMDVIFVTTAKTDEEARELLVQFGMPFSK
;
A
#
# COMPACT_ATOMS: atom_id res chain seq x y z
N MET A 1 43.91 39.21 -17.30
CA MET A 1 43.55 37.76 -17.31
C MET A 1 43.15 37.27 -15.95
N GLU A 2 43.72 37.68 -14.88
CA GLU A 2 43.42 37.19 -13.51
C GLU A 2 41.97 37.38 -13.01
N LYS A 3 41.34 38.52 -13.32
CA LYS A 3 39.94 38.77 -12.90
C LYS A 3 38.91 37.80 -13.52
N LYS A 4 39.20 37.23 -14.71
CA LYS A 4 38.31 36.20 -15.34
C LYS A 4 38.46 34.82 -14.68
N VAL A 5 39.69 34.51 -14.23
CA VAL A 5 39.97 33.25 -13.54
C VAL A 5 39.35 33.26 -12.14
N GLN A 6 39.48 34.37 -11.41
CA GLN A 6 38.87 34.57 -10.12
C GLN A 6 37.33 34.44 -10.15
N ARG A 7 36.67 35.00 -11.13
CA ARG A 7 35.21 34.84 -11.33
C ARG A 7 34.80 33.40 -11.62
N LYS A 8 35.60 32.67 -12.39
CA LYS A 8 35.34 31.26 -12.70
C LYS A 8 35.47 30.38 -11.44
N PHE A 9 36.47 30.64 -10.60
CA PHE A 9 36.63 29.94 -9.31
C PHE A 9 35.51 30.27 -8.31
N ALA A 10 35.02 31.51 -8.27
CA ALA A 10 33.92 31.93 -7.43
C ALA A 10 32.60 31.22 -7.85
N LEU A 11 32.35 31.11 -9.16
CA LEU A 11 31.19 30.38 -9.71
C LEU A 11 31.25 28.86 -9.42
N LEU A 12 32.42 28.25 -9.59
CA LEU A 12 32.63 26.84 -9.25
C LEU A 12 32.47 26.58 -7.74
N ARG A 13 32.90 27.51 -6.89
CA ARG A 13 32.69 27.43 -5.44
C ARG A 13 31.21 27.56 -5.06
N GLN A 14 30.46 28.46 -5.72
CA GLN A 14 29.01 28.57 -5.52
C GLN A 14 28.25 27.32 -6.01
N LEU A 15 28.64 26.75 -7.15
CA LEU A 15 28.07 25.48 -7.64
C LEU A 15 28.40 24.31 -6.71
N ALA A 16 29.62 24.23 -6.18
CA ALA A 16 30.00 23.21 -5.21
C ALA A 16 29.24 23.35 -3.89
N ILE A 17 29.02 24.58 -3.40
CA ILE A 17 28.20 24.84 -2.19
C ILE A 17 26.73 24.49 -2.45
N SER A 18 26.19 24.78 -3.63
CA SER A 18 24.84 24.40 -4.04
C SER A 18 24.68 22.88 -4.09
N LEU A 19 25.65 22.14 -4.62
CA LEU A 19 25.66 20.68 -4.68
C LEU A 19 25.86 20.02 -3.28
N THR A 20 26.61 20.66 -2.37
CA THR A 20 26.77 20.14 -1.00
C THR A 20 25.57 20.45 -0.11
N ASN A 21 24.88 21.57 -0.33
CA ASN A 21 23.60 21.89 0.35
C ASN A 21 22.45 21.00 -0.14
N SER A 22 22.47 20.57 -1.41
CA SER A 22 21.52 19.57 -1.93
C SER A 22 21.69 18.19 -1.26
N LYS A 23 22.87 17.88 -0.71
CA LYS A 23 23.12 16.61 0.04
C LYS A 23 22.83 16.70 1.53
N ARG A 24 22.60 17.89 2.12
CA ARG A 24 22.32 18.07 3.56
C ARG A 24 20.86 18.33 3.90
N GLY A 25 20.04 18.71 2.94
CA GLY A 25 18.60 18.65 3.08
C GLY A 25 18.16 17.24 2.71
N GLY A 26 17.93 16.39 3.69
CA GLY A 26 17.22 15.14 3.49
C GLY A 26 15.83 15.45 2.96
N HIS A 27 15.71 15.77 1.67
CA HIS A 27 14.46 15.69 0.97
C HIS A 27 14.02 14.23 1.10
N ILE A 28 13.14 13.94 2.04
CA ILE A 28 12.34 12.72 2.03
C ILE A 28 11.68 12.76 0.65
N LYS A 29 12.20 11.97 -0.29
CA LYS A 29 11.64 11.86 -1.63
C LYS A 29 10.24 11.32 -1.43
N LEU A 30 9.24 12.19 -1.49
CA LEU A 30 7.85 11.80 -1.39
C LEU A 30 7.57 10.75 -2.45
N THR A 31 6.81 9.74 -2.10
CA THR A 31 6.37 8.75 -3.08
C THR A 31 5.47 9.43 -4.10
N ARG A 32 5.57 9.02 -5.37
CA ARG A 32 4.80 9.58 -6.49
C ARG A 32 3.32 9.74 -6.15
N LEU A 33 2.71 8.71 -5.59
CA LEU A 33 1.28 8.72 -5.26
C LEU A 33 0.93 9.72 -4.15
N LYS A 34 1.84 9.95 -3.22
CA LYS A 34 1.67 10.97 -2.17
C LYS A 34 1.78 12.40 -2.71
N GLU A 35 2.63 12.61 -3.71
CA GLU A 35 2.72 13.89 -4.41
C GLU A 35 1.45 14.17 -5.20
N ILE A 36 0.94 13.19 -5.94
CA ILE A 36 -0.35 13.27 -6.65
C ILE A 36 -1.49 13.57 -5.67
N TYR A 37 -1.51 12.89 -4.51
CA TYR A 37 -2.52 13.18 -3.48
C TYR A 37 -2.52 14.64 -3.07
N LYS A 38 -1.34 15.22 -2.77
CA LYS A 38 -1.23 16.61 -2.33
C LYS A 38 -1.56 17.63 -3.41
N ASN A 39 -1.09 17.39 -4.63
CA ASN A 39 -1.12 18.39 -5.70
C ASN A 39 -2.42 18.33 -6.52
N GLU A 40 -3.02 17.16 -6.67
CA GLU A 40 -4.15 16.93 -7.57
C GLU A 40 -5.41 16.47 -6.81
N ILE A 41 -5.29 15.41 -5.98
CA ILE A 41 -6.46 14.78 -5.36
C ILE A 41 -7.10 15.69 -4.30
N MET A 42 -6.30 16.29 -3.41
CA MET A 42 -6.82 17.18 -2.37
C MET A 42 -7.64 18.34 -2.94
N PRO A 43 -7.17 19.13 -3.93
CA PRO A 43 -7.95 20.21 -4.53
C PRO A 43 -9.21 19.70 -5.24
N ALA A 44 -9.13 18.55 -5.94
CA ALA A 44 -10.28 17.96 -6.63
C ALA A 44 -11.38 17.54 -5.64
N MET A 45 -11.01 16.85 -4.56
CA MET A 45 -11.92 16.45 -3.49
C MET A 45 -12.55 17.64 -2.79
N GLN A 46 -11.75 18.67 -2.49
CA GLN A 46 -12.26 19.91 -1.89
C GLN A 46 -13.32 20.59 -2.77
N LYS A 47 -13.06 20.65 -4.07
CA LYS A 47 -14.00 21.25 -5.04
C LYS A 47 -15.27 20.44 -5.18
N LYS A 48 -15.17 19.09 -5.17
CA LYS A 48 -16.31 18.19 -5.38
C LYS A 48 -17.27 18.14 -4.18
N PHE A 49 -16.70 18.04 -2.97
CA PHE A 49 -17.48 17.89 -1.73
C PHE A 49 -17.64 19.18 -0.91
N GLY A 50 -17.00 20.29 -1.33
CA GLY A 50 -17.16 21.59 -0.69
C GLY A 50 -16.60 21.68 0.74
N TYR A 51 -15.51 20.96 1.05
CA TYR A 51 -14.90 21.00 2.37
C TYR A 51 -14.40 22.41 2.73
N LYS A 52 -14.80 22.90 3.90
CA LYS A 52 -14.40 24.22 4.41
C LYS A 52 -12.94 24.25 4.89
N ASN A 53 -12.43 23.10 5.36
CA ASN A 53 -11.07 22.97 5.88
C ASN A 53 -10.33 21.86 5.16
N VAL A 54 -9.09 22.11 4.78
CA VAL A 54 -8.19 21.13 4.14
C VAL A 54 -8.01 19.87 5.00
N MET A 55 -8.07 19.99 6.32
CA MET A 55 -7.95 18.85 7.23
C MET A 55 -9.17 17.92 7.25
N GLN A 56 -10.29 18.33 6.67
CA GLN A 56 -11.49 17.49 6.53
C GLN A 56 -11.43 16.57 5.32
N ILE A 57 -10.52 16.85 4.38
CA ILE A 57 -10.38 16.08 3.15
C ILE A 57 -9.96 14.65 3.52
N PRO A 58 -10.67 13.63 3.00
CA PRO A 58 -10.36 12.24 3.29
C PRO A 58 -8.99 11.86 2.73
N LYS A 59 -8.29 11.00 3.48
CA LYS A 59 -6.98 10.44 3.12
C LYS A 59 -6.94 8.95 3.47
N ILE A 60 -6.01 8.23 2.87
CA ILE A 60 -5.71 6.86 3.30
C ILE A 60 -4.94 6.94 4.64
N ASP A 61 -5.44 6.30 5.68
CA ASP A 61 -4.80 6.21 7.00
C ASP A 61 -3.80 5.06 7.04
N LYS A 62 -4.24 3.89 6.61
CA LYS A 62 -3.43 2.67 6.56
C LYS A 62 -3.96 1.70 5.51
N ILE A 63 -3.08 0.79 5.08
CA ILE A 63 -3.46 -0.40 4.31
C ILE A 63 -3.14 -1.62 5.16
N VAL A 64 -4.10 -2.51 5.31
CA VAL A 64 -3.93 -3.77 6.03
C VAL A 64 -3.98 -4.90 5.01
N ILE A 65 -2.93 -5.70 4.97
CA ILE A 65 -2.86 -6.91 4.16
C ILE A 65 -3.01 -8.08 5.11
N ASN A 66 -3.92 -8.99 4.80
CA ASN A 66 -4.20 -10.18 5.59
C ASN A 66 -4.16 -11.42 4.71
N MET A 67 -3.55 -12.48 5.20
CA MET A 67 -3.55 -13.79 4.55
C MET A 67 -3.95 -14.85 5.56
N GLY A 68 -5.07 -15.53 5.30
CA GLY A 68 -5.52 -16.67 6.08
C GLY A 68 -4.87 -17.95 5.58
N VAL A 69 -4.21 -18.67 6.48
CA VAL A 69 -3.53 -19.96 6.19
C VAL A 69 -4.16 -21.05 7.03
N GLY A 70 -5.30 -21.61 6.58
CA GLY A 70 -6.01 -22.66 7.32
C GLY A 70 -5.23 -23.95 7.50
N GLU A 71 -4.27 -24.22 6.60
CA GLU A 71 -3.37 -25.38 6.64
C GLU A 71 -2.31 -25.28 7.75
N ALA A 72 -2.09 -24.07 8.28
CA ALA A 72 -1.10 -23.83 9.34
C ALA A 72 -1.33 -24.65 10.62
N LYS A 73 -2.57 -25.09 10.84
CA LYS A 73 -2.93 -25.96 11.97
C LYS A 73 -2.25 -27.32 11.89
N ASP A 74 -2.05 -27.86 10.67
CA ASP A 74 -1.48 -29.16 10.41
C ASP A 74 -0.01 -29.06 9.94
N ASN A 75 0.35 -27.95 9.28
CA ASN A 75 1.69 -27.70 8.73
C ASN A 75 2.18 -26.28 9.04
N ALA A 76 3.00 -26.14 10.07
CA ALA A 76 3.59 -24.85 10.46
C ALA A 76 4.48 -24.23 9.37
N LYS A 77 5.15 -25.06 8.53
CA LYS A 77 5.99 -24.59 7.42
C LYS A 77 5.20 -23.79 6.37
N ALA A 78 3.93 -24.17 6.13
CA ALA A 78 3.05 -23.46 5.21
C ALA A 78 2.81 -22.00 5.67
N LEU A 79 2.74 -21.76 6.98
CA LEU A 79 2.63 -20.41 7.53
C LEU A 79 3.94 -19.63 7.40
N GLU A 80 5.08 -20.26 7.64
CA GLU A 80 6.39 -19.60 7.49
C GLU A 80 6.63 -19.13 6.05
N THR A 81 6.23 -19.94 5.07
CA THR A 81 6.31 -19.58 3.65
C THR A 81 5.38 -18.40 3.35
N ALA A 82 4.12 -18.46 3.82
CA ALA A 82 3.17 -17.36 3.64
C ALA A 82 3.63 -16.05 4.29
N VAL A 83 4.28 -16.11 5.45
CA VAL A 83 4.89 -14.95 6.12
C VAL A 83 6.00 -14.35 5.26
N LYS A 84 6.88 -15.17 4.69
CA LYS A 84 7.96 -14.72 3.81
C LYS A 84 7.42 -14.05 2.55
N ASP A 85 6.43 -14.65 1.89
CA ASP A 85 5.79 -14.08 0.71
C ASP A 85 5.18 -12.72 1.03
N MET A 86 4.47 -12.61 2.16
CA MET A 86 3.89 -11.35 2.61
C MET A 86 4.95 -10.30 2.95
N GLU A 87 6.08 -10.68 3.55
CA GLU A 87 7.19 -9.77 3.83
C GLU A 87 7.82 -9.21 2.55
N ILE A 88 7.95 -10.04 1.52
CA ILE A 88 8.45 -9.63 0.20
C ILE A 88 7.48 -8.62 -0.44
N ILE A 89 6.17 -8.92 -0.46
CA ILE A 89 5.14 -8.06 -1.04
C ILE A 89 5.05 -6.72 -0.30
N ALA A 90 5.02 -6.76 1.04
CA ALA A 90 4.81 -5.57 1.86
C ALA A 90 6.08 -4.73 2.08
N GLY A 91 7.26 -5.33 1.92
CA GLY A 91 8.53 -4.70 2.30
C GLY A 91 8.64 -4.39 3.80
N GLN A 92 7.90 -5.14 4.62
CA GLN A 92 7.83 -4.97 6.07
C GLN A 92 7.55 -6.32 6.74
N LYS A 93 8.12 -6.53 7.94
CA LYS A 93 7.92 -7.75 8.72
C LYS A 93 6.44 -8.01 9.01
N ALA A 94 5.98 -9.23 8.70
CA ALA A 94 4.62 -9.66 8.94
C ALA A 94 4.42 -10.17 10.37
N VAL A 95 3.21 -9.98 10.89
CA VAL A 95 2.80 -10.47 12.21
C VAL A 95 1.92 -11.69 12.03
N THR A 96 2.25 -12.80 12.69
CA THR A 96 1.41 -13.99 12.71
C THR A 96 0.15 -13.74 13.54
N THR A 97 -1.00 -14.15 12.99
CA THR A 97 -2.29 -14.04 13.67
C THR A 97 -2.67 -15.38 14.30
N LYS A 98 -3.05 -15.33 15.59
CA LYS A 98 -3.43 -16.52 16.37
C LYS A 98 -4.93 -16.62 16.52
N ALA A 99 -5.44 -17.83 16.60
CA ALA A 99 -6.84 -18.10 16.90
C ALA A 99 -7.23 -17.56 18.28
N ARG A 100 -8.33 -16.84 18.38
CA ARG A 100 -8.83 -16.25 19.63
C ARG A 100 -9.70 -17.19 20.43
N LYS A 101 -10.30 -18.19 19.78
CA LYS A 101 -11.20 -19.18 20.38
C LYS A 101 -10.95 -20.54 19.75
N SER A 102 -11.15 -21.59 20.55
CA SER A 102 -11.13 -22.97 20.05
C SER A 102 -12.43 -23.25 19.30
N VAL A 103 -12.33 -23.82 18.08
CA VAL A 103 -13.48 -24.22 17.26
C VAL A 103 -13.29 -25.67 16.83
N ALA A 104 -14.12 -26.55 17.38
CA ALA A 104 -14.02 -28.01 17.15
C ALA A 104 -14.21 -28.38 15.67
N ASN A 105 -15.19 -27.77 14.98
CA ASN A 105 -15.49 -28.05 13.57
C ASN A 105 -14.29 -27.79 12.65
N PHE A 106 -13.45 -26.81 12.95
CA PHE A 106 -12.25 -26.49 12.19
C PHE A 106 -10.98 -27.13 12.76
N LYS A 107 -11.10 -27.91 13.85
CA LYS A 107 -9.97 -28.53 14.57
C LYS A 107 -8.90 -27.49 14.99
N ILE A 108 -9.34 -26.29 15.37
CA ILE A 108 -8.48 -25.18 15.77
C ILE A 108 -8.56 -25.02 17.29
N ARG A 109 -7.41 -24.91 17.94
CA ARG A 109 -7.28 -24.57 19.37
C ARG A 109 -6.91 -23.10 19.51
N GLU A 110 -7.32 -22.50 20.62
CA GLU A 110 -6.90 -21.15 20.99
C GLU A 110 -5.37 -21.03 21.02
N GLY A 111 -4.85 -19.91 20.53
CA GLY A 111 -3.40 -19.64 20.48
C GLY A 111 -2.67 -20.22 19.27
N VAL A 112 -3.29 -21.13 18.49
CA VAL A 112 -2.68 -21.66 17.26
C VAL A 112 -2.58 -20.55 16.21
N ALA A 113 -1.41 -20.43 15.56
CA ALA A 113 -1.19 -19.48 14.47
C ALA A 113 -1.90 -19.97 13.20
N ILE A 114 -2.79 -19.13 12.64
CA ILE A 114 -3.67 -19.47 11.52
C ILE A 114 -3.58 -18.52 10.34
N GLY A 115 -2.73 -17.52 10.41
CA GLY A 115 -2.56 -16.54 9.35
C GLY A 115 -1.48 -15.52 9.64
N CYS A 116 -1.32 -14.58 8.74
CA CYS A 116 -0.40 -13.47 8.89
C CYS A 116 -1.02 -12.16 8.39
N LYS A 117 -0.59 -11.04 8.96
CA LYS A 117 -1.03 -9.71 8.56
C LYS A 117 0.11 -8.69 8.59
N VAL A 118 -0.01 -7.68 7.75
CA VAL A 118 0.85 -6.49 7.75
C VAL A 118 -0.01 -5.25 7.75
N THR A 119 0.40 -4.22 8.48
CA THR A 119 -0.23 -2.90 8.45
C THR A 119 0.77 -1.90 7.94
N LEU A 120 0.48 -1.31 6.78
CA LEU A 120 1.31 -0.31 6.12
C LEU A 120 0.79 1.09 6.41
N ARG A 121 1.70 2.02 6.69
CA ARG A 121 1.41 3.44 6.92
C ARG A 121 2.47 4.33 6.27
N GLY A 122 2.15 5.61 6.10
CA GLY A 122 3.09 6.61 5.59
C GLY A 122 3.59 6.30 4.17
N GLU A 123 4.88 6.45 3.91
CA GLU A 123 5.47 6.27 2.57
C GLU A 123 5.27 4.85 2.02
N LYS A 124 5.55 3.82 2.84
CA LYS A 124 5.38 2.41 2.43
C LYS A 124 3.94 2.09 2.00
N MET A 125 2.95 2.72 2.63
CA MET A 125 1.55 2.57 2.26
C MET A 125 1.27 3.11 0.85
N TYR A 126 1.78 4.30 0.53
CA TYR A 126 1.59 4.89 -0.80
C TYR A 126 2.37 4.12 -1.88
N GLU A 127 3.59 3.64 -1.57
CA GLU A 127 4.35 2.79 -2.49
C GLU A 127 3.65 1.48 -2.79
N PHE A 128 3.10 0.83 -1.76
CA PHE A 128 2.33 -0.39 -1.93
C PHE A 128 1.06 -0.14 -2.74
N ALA A 129 0.31 0.95 -2.46
CA ALA A 129 -0.87 1.32 -3.23
C ALA A 129 -0.55 1.56 -4.71
N ASP A 130 0.54 2.25 -5.01
CA ASP A 130 1.01 2.50 -6.38
C ASP A 130 1.33 1.19 -7.12
N ARG A 131 2.08 0.28 -6.48
CA ARG A 131 2.39 -1.04 -7.05
C ARG A 131 1.14 -1.90 -7.24
N LEU A 132 0.25 -1.92 -6.27
CA LEU A 132 -1.00 -2.67 -6.35
C LEU A 132 -1.86 -2.20 -7.52
N ILE A 133 -2.10 -0.88 -7.63
CA ILE A 133 -3.00 -0.30 -8.64
C ILE A 133 -2.40 -0.40 -10.05
N ASN A 134 -1.13 -0.05 -10.21
CA ASN A 134 -0.53 0.11 -11.52
C ASN A 134 0.22 -1.13 -12.04
N LEU A 135 0.66 -2.03 -11.16
CA LEU A 135 1.45 -3.21 -11.56
C LEU A 135 0.72 -4.52 -11.27
N ALA A 136 0.15 -4.69 -10.08
CA ALA A 136 -0.41 -5.98 -9.68
C ALA A 136 -1.82 -6.21 -10.25
N LEU A 137 -2.74 -5.25 -10.12
CA LEU A 137 -4.12 -5.41 -10.61
C LEU A 137 -4.21 -5.69 -12.12
N PRO A 138 -3.45 -5.02 -13.02
CA PRO A 138 -3.47 -5.34 -14.44
C PRO A 138 -3.00 -6.77 -14.78
N ARG A 139 -2.25 -7.41 -13.88
CA ARG A 139 -1.75 -8.79 -14.05
C ARG A 139 -2.73 -9.85 -13.57
N VAL A 140 -3.83 -9.45 -12.94
CA VAL A 140 -4.90 -10.38 -12.55
C VAL A 140 -5.51 -11.00 -13.81
N ARG A 141 -5.61 -12.33 -13.80
CA ARG A 141 -6.22 -13.05 -14.92
C ARG A 141 -7.69 -12.63 -15.09
N ASP A 142 -8.10 -12.35 -16.34
CA ASP A 142 -9.45 -11.91 -16.70
C ASP A 142 -9.94 -10.69 -15.90
N PHE A 143 -9.05 -9.73 -15.66
CA PHE A 143 -9.38 -8.55 -14.88
C PHE A 143 -10.41 -7.66 -15.57
N ARG A 144 -11.55 -7.45 -14.91
CA ARG A 144 -12.66 -6.59 -15.38
C ARG A 144 -12.91 -5.38 -14.48
N GLY A 145 -12.00 -5.09 -13.58
CA GLY A 145 -12.14 -4.08 -12.55
C GLY A 145 -12.43 -4.68 -11.17
N VAL A 146 -12.25 -3.85 -10.14
CA VAL A 146 -12.52 -4.22 -8.75
C VAL A 146 -13.98 -3.93 -8.39
N ASN A 147 -14.53 -4.67 -7.43
CA ASN A 147 -15.92 -4.53 -7.01
C ASN A 147 -16.18 -3.13 -6.42
N PRO A 148 -17.12 -2.34 -6.98
CA PRO A 148 -17.44 -1.01 -6.50
C PRO A 148 -18.22 -0.98 -5.18
N ASN A 149 -18.76 -2.12 -4.74
CA ASN A 149 -19.65 -2.22 -3.56
C ASN A 149 -18.97 -2.89 -2.34
N ALA A 150 -17.65 -3.03 -2.36
CA ALA A 150 -16.90 -3.67 -1.27
C ALA A 150 -16.48 -2.67 -0.17
N PHE A 151 -17.34 -1.71 0.14
CA PHE A 151 -17.20 -0.76 1.24
C PHE A 151 -17.94 -1.25 2.48
N ASP A 152 -17.51 -0.80 3.65
CA ASP A 152 -18.05 -1.23 4.96
C ASP A 152 -19.12 -0.30 5.55
N GLY A 153 -19.56 0.73 4.83
CA GLY A 153 -20.48 1.77 5.32
C GLY A 153 -19.79 2.90 6.11
N ARG A 154 -18.48 2.80 6.32
CA ARG A 154 -17.67 3.79 7.06
C ARG A 154 -16.48 4.31 6.26
N GLY A 155 -16.53 4.14 4.95
CA GLY A 155 -15.48 4.62 4.05
C GLY A 155 -14.22 3.75 3.99
N ASN A 156 -14.24 2.50 4.47
CA ASN A 156 -13.15 1.56 4.26
C ASN A 156 -13.49 0.63 3.10
N TYR A 157 -12.47 0.24 2.35
CA TYR A 157 -12.62 -0.61 1.15
C TYR A 157 -11.83 -1.90 1.31
N ALA A 158 -12.45 -3.05 1.02
CA ALA A 158 -11.83 -4.36 1.09
C ALA A 158 -11.70 -4.98 -0.30
N LEU A 159 -10.49 -5.36 -0.68
CA LEU A 159 -10.14 -6.01 -1.93
C LEU A 159 -9.63 -7.42 -1.68
N GLY A 160 -10.34 -8.42 -2.16
CA GLY A 160 -9.88 -9.81 -2.17
C GLY A 160 -9.05 -10.10 -3.42
N ILE A 161 -7.85 -10.62 -3.21
CA ILE A 161 -6.93 -11.08 -4.25
C ILE A 161 -6.86 -12.61 -4.16
N LYS A 162 -7.09 -13.30 -5.28
CA LYS A 162 -7.10 -14.76 -5.32
C LYS A 162 -5.71 -15.38 -5.31
N GLU A 163 -4.73 -14.70 -5.89
CA GLU A 163 -3.39 -15.25 -6.15
C GLU A 163 -2.30 -14.23 -5.79
N GLN A 164 -1.32 -14.61 -4.97
CA GLN A 164 -0.18 -13.75 -4.65
C GLN A 164 0.77 -13.55 -5.84
N LEU A 165 0.68 -14.39 -6.88
CA LEU A 165 1.53 -14.35 -8.07
C LEU A 165 1.35 -13.09 -8.94
N ILE A 166 0.30 -12.30 -8.70
CA ILE A 166 0.12 -11.02 -9.39
C ILE A 166 1.21 -10.00 -9.04
N PHE A 167 1.85 -10.17 -7.89
CA PHE A 167 2.94 -9.29 -7.47
C PHE A 167 4.25 -9.69 -8.17
N PRO A 168 4.92 -8.76 -8.89
CA PRO A 168 6.13 -9.06 -9.63
C PRO A 168 7.33 -9.45 -8.75
N GLU A 169 7.26 -9.14 -7.47
CA GLU A 169 8.29 -9.46 -6.48
C GLU A 169 8.31 -10.94 -6.10
N ILE A 170 7.24 -11.67 -6.39
CA ILE A 170 7.10 -13.10 -6.09
C ILE A 170 7.60 -13.92 -7.29
N GLU A 171 8.62 -14.72 -7.07
CA GLU A 171 9.13 -15.66 -8.06
C GLU A 171 8.28 -16.93 -8.06
N TYR A 172 7.74 -17.31 -9.22
CA TYR A 172 6.87 -18.48 -9.38
C TYR A 172 7.50 -19.78 -8.86
N ASP A 173 8.80 -19.98 -9.12
CA ASP A 173 9.51 -21.21 -8.76
C ASP A 173 9.72 -21.39 -7.25
N LYS A 174 9.58 -20.30 -6.47
CA LYS A 174 9.75 -20.31 -5.00
C LYS A 174 8.44 -20.45 -4.25
N VAL A 175 7.31 -20.40 -4.95
CA VAL A 175 5.98 -20.48 -4.34
C VAL A 175 5.59 -21.93 -4.13
N ASP A 176 5.41 -22.31 -2.86
CA ASP A 176 4.95 -23.63 -2.46
C ASP A 176 3.47 -23.87 -2.85
N LYS A 177 2.62 -22.86 -2.61
CA LYS A 177 1.18 -22.90 -2.92
C LYS A 177 0.64 -21.53 -3.25
N VAL A 178 -0.27 -21.48 -4.23
CA VAL A 178 -1.04 -20.28 -4.53
C VAL A 178 -2.00 -20.00 -3.38
N ARG A 179 -1.90 -18.77 -2.81
CA ARG A 179 -2.74 -18.30 -1.70
C ARG A 179 -3.35 -16.96 -2.03
N GLY A 180 -4.60 -16.80 -1.62
CA GLY A 180 -5.27 -15.50 -1.68
C GLY A 180 -4.93 -14.62 -0.48
N MET A 181 -5.20 -13.34 -0.63
CA MET A 181 -5.04 -12.34 0.43
C MET A 181 -6.10 -11.27 0.32
N ASP A 182 -6.38 -10.63 1.45
CA ASP A 182 -7.25 -9.47 1.53
C ASP A 182 -6.43 -8.21 1.74
N VAL A 183 -6.71 -7.18 0.95
CA VAL A 183 -6.11 -5.86 1.07
C VAL A 183 -7.19 -4.88 1.46
N ILE A 184 -7.07 -4.29 2.65
CA ILE A 184 -8.06 -3.38 3.21
C ILE A 184 -7.48 -1.98 3.23
N PHE A 185 -8.12 -1.07 2.51
CA PHE A 185 -7.84 0.36 2.53
C PHE A 185 -8.67 1.01 3.62
N VAL A 186 -8.02 1.46 4.68
CA VAL A 186 -8.66 2.22 5.74
C VAL A 186 -8.48 3.70 5.46
N THR A 187 -9.59 4.41 5.31
CA THR A 187 -9.58 5.85 5.02
C THR A 187 -10.13 6.67 6.18
N THR A 188 -9.97 7.97 6.12
CA THR A 188 -10.56 8.92 7.06
C THR A 188 -11.88 9.50 6.55
N ALA A 189 -12.41 8.98 5.44
CA ALA A 189 -13.70 9.35 4.90
C ALA A 189 -14.83 9.00 5.89
N LYS A 190 -15.90 9.78 5.88
CA LYS A 190 -17.07 9.55 6.72
C LYS A 190 -18.12 8.70 6.02
N THR A 191 -18.15 8.76 4.69
CA THR A 191 -19.10 8.04 3.84
C THR A 191 -18.38 7.22 2.79
N ASP A 192 -19.03 6.18 2.30
CA ASP A 192 -18.50 5.33 1.23
C ASP A 192 -18.35 6.08 -0.09
N GLU A 193 -19.19 7.10 -0.33
CA GLU A 193 -19.11 7.94 -1.52
C GLU A 193 -17.82 8.76 -1.56
N GLU A 194 -17.47 9.38 -0.40
CA GLU A 194 -16.20 10.11 -0.27
C GLU A 194 -15.00 9.18 -0.47
N ALA A 195 -15.03 7.98 0.14
CA ALA A 195 -13.97 7.00 0.00
C ALA A 195 -13.84 6.46 -1.41
N ARG A 196 -14.97 6.18 -2.08
CA ARG A 196 -15.01 5.73 -3.47
C ARG A 196 -14.38 6.75 -4.39
N GLU A 197 -14.77 8.01 -4.26
CA GLU A 197 -14.19 9.08 -5.06
C GLU A 197 -12.69 9.24 -4.80
N LEU A 198 -12.27 9.17 -3.54
CA LEU A 198 -10.87 9.20 -3.17
C LEU A 198 -10.09 8.09 -3.89
N LEU A 199 -10.58 6.84 -3.87
CA LEU A 199 -9.90 5.71 -4.51
C LEU A 199 -9.94 5.82 -6.05
N VAL A 200 -11.01 6.36 -6.64
CA VAL A 200 -11.07 6.67 -8.08
C VAL A 200 -9.97 7.67 -8.47
N GLN A 201 -9.80 8.72 -7.69
CA GLN A 201 -8.75 9.72 -7.92
C GLN A 201 -7.33 9.14 -7.75
N PHE A 202 -7.14 8.12 -6.92
CA PHE A 202 -5.90 7.34 -6.84
C PHE A 202 -5.69 6.41 -8.04
N GLY A 203 -6.67 6.28 -8.93
CA GLY A 203 -6.60 5.43 -10.12
C GLY A 203 -7.07 4.00 -9.89
N MET A 204 -7.84 3.73 -8.83
CA MET A 204 -8.41 2.39 -8.60
C MET A 204 -9.40 2.03 -9.73
N PRO A 205 -9.18 0.92 -10.46
CA PRO A 205 -10.00 0.52 -11.60
C PRO A 205 -11.27 -0.20 -11.15
N PHE A 206 -12.30 0.54 -10.76
CA PHE A 206 -13.60 -0.05 -10.44
C PHE A 206 -14.30 -0.61 -11.68
N SER A 207 -14.99 -1.75 -11.52
CA SER A 207 -15.87 -2.29 -12.55
C SER A 207 -17.07 -1.34 -12.78
N LYS A 208 -17.50 -1.24 -14.03
CA LYS A 208 -18.68 -0.44 -14.43
C LYS A 208 -19.97 -1.17 -14.08
#